data_cc552f3987c9275e2d70206801c284c5
#
_entry.id   cc552f3987c9275e2d70206801c284c5
#
_cell.length_a   1.000
_cell.length_b   1.000
_cell.length_c   1.000
_cell.angle_alpha   90.00
_cell.angle_beta   90.00
_cell.angle_gamma   90.00
#
_symmetry.space_group_name_H-M   'P 1'
#
loop_
_entity.id
_entity.type
_entity.pdbx_description
1 polymer ?
#
loop_
_entity_poly.entity_id
_entity_poly.type
_entity_poly.pdbx_seq_one_letter_code
_entity_poly.pdbx_strand_id
1 'polypeptide(L)'
;MSTLDHKERIIQAAYTIGARGGLAAISARAVAEDAGVSVGYLYKVFPSKSDIMVAAARRYFEFSLSQELCRIESNESFVQFCRRLWDQTKAAFASFHREWLRDHEELPKQDLLAAHEAMGSVLAHARAQLESILEQDTRINWALLPQGTTASAIAEFTMRSLLTSLEKGDEDCELLLAFLERGLYDAK
;
A
#
# COMPACT_ATOMS: atom_id res chain seq x y z
N MET A 1 -11.24 29.00 1.98
CA MET A 1 -10.75 27.64 2.25
C MET A 1 -11.46 26.72 1.25
N SER A 2 -10.69 25.93 0.48
CA SER A 2 -11.20 25.04 -0.56
C SER A 2 -11.82 23.77 0.04
N THR A 3 -12.77 23.13 -0.65
CA THR A 3 -13.36 21.83 -0.28
C THR A 3 -12.28 20.73 -0.20
N LEU A 4 -11.23 20.85 -0.99
CA LEU A 4 -10.04 19.97 -0.97
C LEU A 4 -9.27 20.09 0.35
N ASP A 5 -9.15 21.29 0.92
CA ASP A 5 -8.51 21.55 2.19
C ASP A 5 -9.27 20.86 3.36
N HIS A 6 -10.60 20.91 3.35
CA HIS A 6 -11.40 20.25 4.39
C HIS A 6 -11.34 18.72 4.31
N LYS A 7 -11.35 18.15 3.11
CA LYS A 7 -11.22 16.69 2.93
C LYS A 7 -9.89 16.19 3.48
N GLU A 8 -8.81 16.89 3.17
CA GLU A 8 -7.47 16.55 3.64
C GLU A 8 -7.35 16.64 5.16
N ARG A 9 -7.94 17.67 5.77
CA ARG A 9 -7.99 17.82 7.24
C ARG A 9 -8.76 16.68 7.91
N ILE A 10 -9.88 16.24 7.32
CA ILE A 10 -10.65 15.09 7.82
C ILE A 10 -9.81 13.82 7.75
N ILE A 11 -9.11 13.57 6.63
CA ILE A 11 -8.22 12.40 6.47
C ILE A 11 -7.09 12.45 7.50
N GLN A 12 -6.46 13.61 7.68
CA GLN A 12 -5.37 13.78 8.64
C GLN A 12 -5.83 13.58 10.08
N ALA A 13 -7.00 14.10 10.45
CA ALA A 13 -7.61 13.88 11.76
C ALA A 13 -7.89 12.39 12.00
N ALA A 14 -8.51 11.71 11.04
CA ALA A 14 -8.78 10.28 11.12
C ALA A 14 -7.51 9.44 11.24
N TYR A 15 -6.47 9.77 10.45
CA TYR A 15 -5.15 9.15 10.55
C TYR A 15 -4.54 9.33 11.94
N THR A 16 -4.55 10.56 12.48
CA THR A 16 -3.97 10.87 13.78
C THR A 16 -4.67 10.10 14.92
N ILE A 17 -6.00 10.01 14.86
CA ILE A 17 -6.80 9.24 15.83
C ILE A 17 -6.48 7.75 15.69
N GLY A 18 -6.44 7.22 14.47
CA GLY A 18 -6.12 5.81 14.19
C GLY A 18 -4.71 5.43 14.66
N ALA A 19 -3.72 6.29 14.44
CA ALA A 19 -2.35 6.07 14.87
C ALA A 19 -2.19 5.98 16.41
N ARG A 20 -3.07 6.66 17.16
CA ARG A 20 -3.05 6.64 18.63
C ARG A 20 -3.88 5.49 19.22
N GLY A 21 -5.04 5.22 18.64
CA GLY A 21 -6.06 4.37 19.23
C GLY A 21 -6.51 3.17 18.38
N GLY A 22 -5.91 2.94 17.21
CA GLY A 22 -6.37 1.93 16.25
C GLY A 22 -7.63 2.36 15.48
N LEU A 23 -8.08 1.49 14.57
CA LEU A 23 -9.28 1.77 13.75
C LEU A 23 -10.55 1.92 14.62
N ALA A 24 -10.63 1.20 15.72
CA ALA A 24 -11.78 1.26 16.64
C ALA A 24 -11.98 2.67 17.25
N ALA A 25 -10.89 3.42 17.46
CA ALA A 25 -10.94 4.77 18.02
C ALA A 25 -11.51 5.82 17.02
N ILE A 26 -11.52 5.51 15.73
CA ILE A 26 -12.03 6.42 14.70
C ILE A 26 -13.55 6.51 14.82
N SER A 27 -14.05 7.68 15.27
CA SER A 27 -15.46 7.98 15.30
C SER A 27 -15.76 9.27 14.55
N ALA A 28 -16.94 9.36 13.92
CA ALA A 28 -17.35 10.55 13.16
C ALA A 28 -17.29 11.83 14.02
N ARG A 29 -17.64 11.74 15.30
CA ARG A 29 -17.62 12.87 16.23
C ARG A 29 -16.19 13.33 16.53
N ALA A 30 -15.29 12.39 16.88
CA ALA A 30 -13.90 12.72 17.19
C ALA A 30 -13.17 13.29 15.96
N VAL A 31 -13.39 12.69 14.78
CA VAL A 31 -12.79 13.16 13.52
C VAL A 31 -13.31 14.55 13.14
N ALA A 32 -14.61 14.79 13.25
CA ALA A 32 -15.21 16.11 12.95
C ALA A 32 -14.68 17.20 13.88
N GLU A 33 -14.57 16.90 15.18
CA GLU A 33 -14.02 17.80 16.20
C GLU A 33 -12.55 18.15 15.90
N ASP A 34 -11.70 17.15 15.68
CA ASP A 34 -10.26 17.35 15.39
C ASP A 34 -10.04 18.07 14.04
N ALA A 35 -10.84 17.75 13.02
CA ALA A 35 -10.81 18.41 11.73
C ALA A 35 -11.41 19.83 11.72
N GLY A 36 -12.10 20.25 12.80
CA GLY A 36 -12.78 21.54 12.89
C GLY A 36 -13.94 21.69 11.89
N VAL A 37 -14.72 20.61 11.69
CA VAL A 37 -15.89 20.58 10.81
C VAL A 37 -17.12 20.06 11.57
N SER A 38 -18.33 20.30 11.02
CA SER A 38 -19.52 19.66 11.59
C SER A 38 -19.63 18.19 11.18
N VAL A 39 -20.24 17.34 12.01
CA VAL A 39 -20.52 15.92 11.67
C VAL A 39 -21.36 15.81 10.40
N GLY A 40 -22.31 16.74 10.18
CA GLY A 40 -23.10 16.77 8.95
C GLY A 40 -22.25 17.06 7.71
N TYR A 41 -21.27 17.95 7.81
CA TYR A 41 -20.32 18.20 6.72
C TYR A 41 -19.40 17.01 6.49
N LEU A 42 -18.91 16.36 7.55
CA LEU A 42 -18.10 15.15 7.46
C LEU A 42 -18.82 14.06 6.65
N TYR A 43 -20.09 13.77 6.94
CA TYR A 43 -20.86 12.77 6.21
C TYR A 43 -21.23 13.20 4.78
N LYS A 44 -21.17 14.49 4.46
CA LYS A 44 -21.29 14.97 3.08
C LYS A 44 -20.02 14.61 2.26
N VAL A 45 -18.85 14.55 2.91
CA VAL A 45 -17.56 14.25 2.27
C VAL A 45 -17.27 12.76 2.29
N PHE A 46 -17.59 12.08 3.38
CA PHE A 46 -17.42 10.63 3.61
C PHE A 46 -18.77 10.04 4.02
N PRO A 47 -19.49 9.37 3.13
CA PRO A 47 -20.86 8.91 3.37
C PRO A 47 -21.01 7.94 4.54
N SER A 48 -19.96 7.20 4.91
CA SER A 48 -19.98 6.25 6.02
C SER A 48 -18.75 6.37 6.93
N LYS A 49 -18.83 5.76 8.12
CA LYS A 49 -17.68 5.58 9.01
C LYS A 49 -16.59 4.76 8.32
N SER A 50 -16.97 3.72 7.58
CA SER A 50 -16.04 2.88 6.83
C SER A 50 -15.22 3.67 5.82
N ASP A 51 -15.82 4.62 5.10
CA ASP A 51 -15.09 5.48 4.16
C ASP A 51 -14.01 6.32 4.84
N ILE A 52 -14.29 6.79 6.07
CA ILE A 52 -13.31 7.53 6.88
C ILE A 52 -12.16 6.61 7.30
N MET A 53 -12.47 5.39 7.74
CA MET A 53 -11.48 4.39 8.16
C MET A 53 -10.60 3.96 6.98
N VAL A 54 -11.19 3.73 5.80
CA VAL A 54 -10.47 3.47 4.54
C VAL A 54 -9.49 4.60 4.23
N ALA A 55 -9.95 5.84 4.30
CA ALA A 55 -9.10 6.98 4.00
C ALA A 55 -7.94 7.12 5.00
N ALA A 56 -8.17 6.82 6.28
CA ALA A 56 -7.13 6.81 7.31
C ALA A 56 -6.11 5.68 7.11
N ALA A 57 -6.59 4.45 6.83
CA ALA A 57 -5.73 3.30 6.54
C ALA A 57 -4.89 3.53 5.28
N ARG A 58 -5.51 4.08 4.22
CA ARG A 58 -4.80 4.47 3.00
C ARG A 58 -3.67 5.45 3.30
N ARG A 59 -3.92 6.49 4.10
CA ARG A 59 -2.91 7.46 4.52
C ARG A 59 -1.77 6.79 5.29
N TYR A 60 -2.07 5.80 6.13
CA TYR A 60 -1.06 5.01 6.83
C TYR A 60 -0.11 4.31 5.85
N PHE A 61 -0.65 3.58 4.86
CA PHE A 61 0.17 2.86 3.88
C PHE A 61 0.90 3.81 2.93
N GLU A 62 0.26 4.89 2.48
CA GLU A 62 0.92 5.93 1.68
C GLU A 62 2.14 6.50 2.42
N PHE A 63 2.00 6.80 3.71
CA PHE A 63 3.10 7.32 4.52
C PHE A 63 4.18 6.27 4.76
N SER A 64 3.79 5.02 5.10
CA SER A 64 4.72 3.95 5.43
C SER A 64 5.52 3.44 4.22
N LEU A 65 4.95 3.53 3.01
CA LEU A 65 5.57 2.97 1.79
C LEU A 65 6.13 4.05 0.86
N SER A 66 5.65 5.30 0.93
CA SER A 66 6.03 6.32 -0.06
C SER A 66 7.52 6.67 -0.05
N GLN A 67 8.14 6.73 1.11
CA GLN A 67 9.56 7.08 1.23
C GLN A 67 10.47 6.03 0.58
N GLU A 68 10.10 4.76 0.71
CA GLU A 68 10.89 3.64 0.20
C GLU A 68 10.61 3.35 -1.28
N LEU A 69 9.35 3.50 -1.71
CA LEU A 69 8.97 3.33 -3.11
C LEU A 69 9.57 4.41 -4.02
N CYS A 70 9.70 5.65 -3.52
CA CYS A 70 10.30 6.76 -4.28
C CYS A 70 11.83 6.71 -4.30
N ARG A 71 12.46 5.87 -3.48
CA ARG A 71 13.92 5.76 -3.38
C ARG A 71 14.42 4.68 -4.32
N ILE A 72 14.76 5.06 -5.54
CA ILE A 72 15.52 4.19 -6.46
C ILE A 72 17.00 4.37 -6.08
N GLU A 73 17.63 3.30 -5.58
CA GLU A 73 19.05 3.32 -5.29
C GLU A 73 19.83 3.19 -6.60
N SER A 74 20.86 4.04 -6.76
CA SER A 74 21.75 3.97 -7.91
C SER A 74 22.32 2.56 -8.02
N ASN A 75 22.07 1.85 -9.12
CA ASN A 75 22.51 0.48 -9.38
C ASN A 75 21.66 -0.65 -8.75
N GLU A 76 20.52 -0.38 -8.14
CA GLU A 76 19.61 -1.40 -7.67
C GLU A 76 19.02 -2.19 -8.85
N SER A 77 19.04 -3.53 -8.79
CA SER A 77 18.33 -4.35 -9.78
C SER A 77 16.83 -4.38 -9.49
N PHE A 78 16.02 -4.70 -10.52
CA PHE A 78 14.59 -4.90 -10.31
C PHE A 78 14.30 -5.93 -9.20
N VAL A 79 15.06 -7.02 -9.15
CA VAL A 79 14.88 -8.06 -8.12
C VAL A 79 15.28 -7.56 -6.71
N GLN A 80 16.34 -6.76 -6.60
CA GLN A 80 16.73 -6.12 -5.34
C GLN A 80 15.65 -5.15 -4.87
N PHE A 81 15.08 -4.37 -5.78
CA PHE A 81 13.96 -3.50 -5.47
C PHE A 81 12.73 -4.31 -5.00
N CYS A 82 12.40 -5.43 -5.66
CA CYS A 82 11.30 -6.30 -5.24
C CYS A 82 11.51 -6.86 -3.84
N ARG A 83 12.74 -7.25 -3.48
CA ARG A 83 13.09 -7.71 -2.13
C ARG A 83 12.85 -6.61 -1.11
N ARG A 84 13.38 -5.42 -1.35
CA ARG A 84 13.18 -4.27 -0.47
C ARG A 84 11.71 -3.89 -0.34
N LEU A 85 10.96 -3.91 -1.43
CA LEU A 85 9.51 -3.67 -1.43
C LEU A 85 8.77 -4.71 -0.58
N TRP A 86 9.14 -5.99 -0.69
CA TRP A 86 8.59 -7.07 0.14
C TRP A 86 8.83 -6.80 1.63
N ASP A 87 10.07 -6.57 2.03
CA ASP A 87 10.45 -6.36 3.43
C ASP A 87 9.71 -5.16 4.04
N GLN A 88 9.65 -4.05 3.30
CA GLN A 88 8.95 -2.83 3.72
C GLN A 88 7.45 -3.05 3.83
N THR A 89 6.86 -3.70 2.84
CA THR A 89 5.42 -3.96 2.84
C THR A 89 5.05 -4.90 3.98
N LYS A 90 5.81 -5.98 4.18
CA LYS A 90 5.61 -6.93 5.28
C LYS A 90 5.72 -6.23 6.65
N ALA A 91 6.72 -5.36 6.83
CA ALA A 91 6.88 -4.59 8.05
C ALA A 91 5.70 -3.61 8.29
N ALA A 92 5.26 -2.91 7.25
CA ALA A 92 4.11 -2.00 7.33
C ALA A 92 2.82 -2.76 7.69
N PHE A 93 2.60 -3.94 7.12
CA PHE A 93 1.45 -4.79 7.45
C PHE A 93 1.49 -5.29 8.89
N ALA A 94 2.64 -5.78 9.34
CA ALA A 94 2.80 -6.25 10.71
C ALA A 94 2.57 -5.11 11.73
N SER A 95 3.04 -3.90 11.41
CA SER A 95 2.82 -2.73 12.23
C SER A 95 1.35 -2.30 12.21
N PHE A 96 0.72 -2.26 11.03
CA PHE A 96 -0.70 -1.94 10.90
C PHE A 96 -1.57 -2.93 11.69
N HIS A 97 -1.31 -4.22 11.55
CA HIS A 97 -2.04 -5.24 12.30
C HIS A 97 -1.89 -5.06 13.81
N ARG A 98 -0.67 -4.85 14.29
CA ARG A 98 -0.37 -4.70 15.71
C ARG A 98 -0.94 -3.40 16.31
N GLU A 99 -0.90 -2.30 15.58
CA GLU A 99 -1.20 -0.97 16.10
C GLU A 99 -2.61 -0.50 15.75
N TRP A 100 -3.09 -0.82 14.54
CA TRP A 100 -4.36 -0.34 14.03
C TRP A 100 -5.50 -1.36 14.11
N LEU A 101 -5.18 -2.65 14.06
CA LEU A 101 -6.15 -3.75 14.16
C LEU A 101 -6.10 -4.47 15.51
N ARG A 102 -5.49 -3.88 16.54
CA ARG A 102 -5.36 -4.51 17.87
C ARG A 102 -6.70 -4.95 18.47
N ASP A 103 -7.77 -4.24 18.16
CA ASP A 103 -9.13 -4.53 18.61
C ASP A 103 -10.02 -5.04 17.45
N HIS A 104 -9.42 -5.78 16.49
CA HIS A 104 -10.08 -6.18 15.24
C HIS A 104 -11.27 -7.13 15.41
N GLU A 105 -11.35 -7.87 16.52
CA GLU A 105 -12.48 -8.77 16.81
C GLU A 105 -13.79 -7.98 16.98
N GLU A 106 -13.71 -6.70 17.30
CA GLU A 106 -14.86 -5.79 17.44
C GLU A 106 -15.19 -5.05 16.13
N LEU A 107 -14.35 -5.15 15.10
CA LEU A 107 -14.58 -4.44 13.84
C LEU A 107 -15.59 -5.20 12.97
N PRO A 108 -16.60 -4.51 12.43
CA PRO A 108 -17.48 -5.08 11.42
C PRO A 108 -16.71 -5.58 10.21
N LYS A 109 -17.15 -6.70 9.60
CA LYS A 109 -16.48 -7.26 8.40
C LYS A 109 -16.36 -6.25 7.27
N GLN A 110 -17.32 -5.35 7.12
CA GLN A 110 -17.28 -4.27 6.12
C GLN A 110 -16.11 -3.31 6.35
N ASP A 111 -15.71 -3.05 7.59
CA ASP A 111 -14.61 -2.14 7.92
C ASP A 111 -13.25 -2.78 7.64
N LEU A 112 -13.14 -4.11 7.80
CA LEU A 112 -11.98 -4.89 7.39
C LEU A 112 -11.84 -4.94 5.86
N LEU A 113 -12.93 -5.16 5.13
CA LEU A 113 -12.95 -5.10 3.66
C LEU A 113 -12.53 -3.73 3.15
N ALA A 114 -13.02 -2.68 3.80
CA ALA A 114 -12.67 -1.31 3.48
C ALA A 114 -11.17 -1.02 3.68
N ALA A 115 -10.53 -1.57 4.71
CA ALA A 115 -9.09 -1.48 4.90
C ALA A 115 -8.29 -2.21 3.79
N HIS A 116 -8.79 -3.33 3.29
CA HIS A 116 -8.21 -4.04 2.14
C HIS A 116 -8.34 -3.24 0.84
N GLU A 117 -9.48 -2.59 0.59
CA GLU A 117 -9.67 -1.73 -0.57
C GLU A 117 -8.74 -0.51 -0.56
N ALA A 118 -8.51 0.10 0.62
CA ALA A 118 -7.55 1.19 0.78
C ALA A 118 -6.16 0.78 0.30
N MET A 119 -5.76 -0.44 0.58
CA MET A 119 -4.50 -1.01 0.16
C MET A 119 -4.39 -1.15 -1.36
N GLY A 120 -5.47 -1.55 -2.05
CA GLY A 120 -5.48 -1.69 -3.51
C GLY A 120 -5.05 -0.42 -4.23
N SER A 121 -5.39 0.76 -3.72
CA SER A 121 -4.99 2.04 -4.34
C SER A 121 -3.52 2.41 -4.12
N VAL A 122 -2.95 2.05 -2.96
CA VAL A 122 -1.50 2.24 -2.68
C VAL A 122 -0.68 1.33 -3.58
N LEU A 123 -1.17 0.11 -3.81
CA LEU A 123 -0.52 -0.88 -4.66
C LEU A 123 -0.54 -0.52 -6.15
N ALA A 124 -1.52 0.25 -6.61
CA ALA A 124 -1.50 0.79 -7.97
C ALA A 124 -0.29 1.72 -8.20
N HIS A 125 0.08 2.53 -7.21
CA HIS A 125 1.29 3.35 -7.25
C HIS A 125 2.56 2.50 -7.24
N ALA A 126 2.63 1.48 -6.38
CA ALA A 126 3.76 0.56 -6.31
C ALA A 126 3.95 -0.20 -7.64
N ARG A 127 2.85 -0.58 -8.32
CA ARG A 127 2.92 -1.20 -9.64
C ARG A 127 3.53 -0.28 -10.69
N ALA A 128 3.15 0.99 -10.72
CA ALA A 128 3.72 1.97 -11.65
C ALA A 128 5.22 2.18 -11.40
N GLN A 129 5.67 2.13 -10.15
CA GLN A 129 7.09 2.18 -9.82
C GLN A 129 7.84 0.93 -10.28
N LEU A 130 7.27 -0.26 -10.08
CA LEU A 130 7.85 -1.52 -10.61
C LEU A 130 8.03 -1.47 -12.12
N GLU A 131 7.03 -0.98 -12.86
CA GLU A 131 7.09 -0.80 -14.30
C GLU A 131 8.24 0.16 -14.71
N SER A 132 8.32 1.31 -14.04
CA SER A 132 9.39 2.30 -14.28
C SER A 132 10.79 1.74 -14.02
N ILE A 133 10.97 0.93 -12.96
CA ILE A 133 12.27 0.32 -12.64
C ILE A 133 12.63 -0.75 -13.66
N LEU A 134 11.67 -1.57 -14.12
CA LEU A 134 11.88 -2.53 -15.18
C LEU A 134 12.36 -1.86 -16.47
N GLU A 135 11.79 -0.71 -16.83
CA GLU A 135 12.18 0.04 -18.02
C GLU A 135 13.59 0.68 -17.90
N GLN A 136 13.99 1.02 -16.68
CA GLN A 136 15.28 1.66 -16.39
C GLN A 136 16.43 0.66 -16.14
N ASP A 137 16.12 -0.59 -15.79
CA ASP A 137 17.15 -1.60 -15.52
C ASP A 137 17.75 -2.16 -16.82
N THR A 138 18.84 -1.56 -17.28
CA THR A 138 19.53 -1.93 -18.50
C THR A 138 20.17 -3.32 -18.48
N ARG A 139 20.19 -4.00 -17.33
CA ARG A 139 20.73 -5.37 -17.18
C ARG A 139 19.72 -6.43 -17.57
N ILE A 140 18.46 -6.06 -17.74
CA ILE A 140 17.40 -7.00 -18.12
C ILE A 140 17.60 -7.44 -19.57
N ASN A 141 17.70 -8.76 -19.77
CA ASN A 141 17.75 -9.35 -21.10
C ASN A 141 16.33 -9.70 -21.58
N TRP A 142 15.70 -8.76 -22.27
CA TRP A 142 14.35 -8.93 -22.82
C TRP A 142 14.22 -10.08 -23.82
N ALA A 143 15.36 -10.55 -24.40
CA ALA A 143 15.37 -11.69 -25.34
C ALA A 143 15.11 -13.04 -24.64
N LEU A 144 15.26 -13.14 -23.33
CA LEU A 144 14.92 -14.33 -22.54
C LEU A 144 13.41 -14.52 -22.37
N LEU A 145 12.63 -13.47 -22.61
CA LEU A 145 11.21 -13.44 -22.35
C LEU A 145 10.40 -13.81 -23.62
N PRO A 146 9.19 -14.36 -23.48
CA PRO A 146 8.30 -14.61 -24.60
C PRO A 146 8.05 -13.33 -25.41
N GLN A 147 7.92 -13.48 -26.73
CA GLN A 147 7.64 -12.36 -27.61
C GLN A 147 6.34 -11.63 -27.20
N GLY A 148 6.41 -10.30 -27.10
CA GLY A 148 5.28 -9.48 -26.68
C GLY A 148 5.18 -9.26 -25.15
N THR A 149 6.12 -9.79 -24.36
CA THR A 149 6.20 -9.47 -22.92
C THR A 149 6.51 -7.99 -22.73
N THR A 150 5.76 -7.32 -21.86
CA THR A 150 5.93 -5.90 -21.54
C THR A 150 6.36 -5.70 -20.09
N ALA A 151 6.97 -4.56 -19.76
CA ALA A 151 7.29 -4.16 -18.40
C ALA A 151 6.04 -4.15 -17.52
N SER A 152 4.91 -3.65 -18.06
CA SER A 152 3.63 -3.64 -17.37
C SER A 152 3.13 -5.04 -16.99
N ALA A 153 3.28 -6.03 -17.88
CA ALA A 153 2.88 -7.41 -17.61
C ALA A 153 3.73 -8.05 -16.50
N ILE A 154 5.04 -7.79 -16.50
CA ILE A 154 5.95 -8.27 -15.45
C ILE A 154 5.65 -7.58 -14.12
N ALA A 155 5.44 -6.27 -14.12
CA ALA A 155 5.10 -5.50 -12.92
C ALA A 155 3.78 -6.01 -12.31
N GLU A 156 2.76 -6.26 -13.13
CA GLU A 156 1.47 -6.80 -12.71
C GLU A 156 1.60 -8.22 -12.11
N PHE A 157 2.34 -9.11 -12.79
CA PHE A 157 2.63 -10.45 -12.29
C PHE A 157 3.36 -10.42 -10.95
N THR A 158 4.42 -9.60 -10.85
CA THR A 158 5.24 -9.45 -9.64
C THR A 158 4.39 -8.92 -8.48
N MET A 159 3.65 -7.84 -8.71
CA MET A 159 2.79 -7.24 -7.69
C MET A 159 1.76 -8.23 -7.16
N ARG A 160 1.06 -8.94 -8.06
CA ARG A 160 0.05 -9.93 -7.69
C ARG A 160 0.66 -11.07 -6.87
N SER A 161 1.86 -11.53 -7.26
CA SER A 161 2.55 -12.60 -6.54
C SER A 161 2.96 -12.16 -5.13
N LEU A 162 3.55 -10.96 -4.99
CA LEU A 162 3.92 -10.39 -3.68
C LEU A 162 2.71 -10.25 -2.76
N LEU A 163 1.59 -9.75 -3.29
CA LEU A 163 0.36 -9.60 -2.51
C LEU A 163 -0.23 -10.91 -2.06
N THR A 164 -0.28 -11.90 -2.98
CA THR A 164 -0.79 -13.24 -2.66
C THR A 164 0.04 -13.88 -1.55
N SER A 165 1.36 -13.72 -1.59
CA SER A 165 2.25 -14.20 -0.53
C SER A 165 2.03 -13.49 0.80
N LEU A 166 1.84 -12.16 0.79
CA LEU A 166 1.50 -11.40 2.00
C LEU A 166 0.15 -11.83 2.61
N GLU A 167 -0.88 -12.00 1.78
CA GLU A 167 -2.22 -12.43 2.22
C GLU A 167 -2.20 -13.84 2.81
N LYS A 168 -1.35 -14.73 2.30
CA LYS A 168 -1.16 -16.09 2.82
C LYS A 168 -0.30 -16.14 4.08
N GLY A 169 0.37 -15.05 4.41
CA GLY A 169 1.28 -14.98 5.54
C GLY A 169 2.62 -15.67 5.29
N ASP A 170 3.06 -15.75 4.03
CA ASP A 170 4.36 -16.34 3.69
C ASP A 170 5.48 -15.60 4.43
N GLU A 171 6.51 -16.34 4.88
CA GLU A 171 7.62 -15.75 5.62
C GLU A 171 8.55 -14.93 4.72
N ASP A 172 8.70 -15.34 3.45
CA ASP A 172 9.53 -14.67 2.45
C ASP A 172 8.93 -14.77 1.04
N CYS A 173 9.60 -14.15 0.08
CA CYS A 173 9.26 -14.21 -1.35
C CYS A 173 10.43 -14.75 -2.21
N GLU A 174 11.36 -15.47 -1.61
CA GLU A 174 12.61 -15.93 -2.24
C GLU A 174 12.37 -16.73 -3.53
N LEU A 175 11.34 -17.57 -3.56
CA LEU A 175 11.01 -18.35 -4.74
C LEU A 175 10.64 -17.44 -5.92
N LEU A 176 9.81 -16.43 -5.68
CA LEU A 176 9.45 -15.44 -6.70
C LEU A 176 10.70 -14.70 -7.18
N LEU A 177 11.53 -14.21 -6.24
CA LEU A 177 12.74 -13.47 -6.58
C LEU A 177 13.72 -14.32 -7.41
N ALA A 178 13.88 -15.60 -7.07
CA ALA A 178 14.71 -16.53 -7.83
C ALA A 178 14.19 -16.77 -9.26
N PHE A 179 12.86 -16.84 -9.46
CA PHE A 179 12.29 -16.92 -10.80
C PHE A 179 12.49 -15.63 -11.59
N LEU A 180 12.32 -14.46 -10.98
CA LEU A 180 12.55 -13.17 -11.61
C LEU A 180 14.02 -13.00 -11.99
N GLU A 181 14.95 -13.38 -11.10
CA GLU A 181 16.40 -13.30 -11.38
C GLU A 181 16.77 -14.14 -12.60
N ARG A 182 16.31 -15.40 -12.65
CA ARG A 182 16.61 -16.30 -13.77
C ARG A 182 15.89 -15.94 -15.06
N GLY A 183 14.73 -15.33 -14.98
CA GLY A 183 13.93 -14.97 -16.15
C GLY A 183 14.28 -13.62 -16.75
N LEU A 184 14.88 -12.72 -15.98
CA LEU A 184 15.16 -11.36 -16.42
C LEU A 184 16.64 -11.10 -16.74
N TYR A 185 17.56 -11.87 -16.14
CA TYR A 185 19.00 -11.63 -16.27
C TYR A 185 19.70 -12.86 -16.83
N ASP A 186 20.78 -12.63 -17.55
CA ASP A 186 21.64 -13.72 -18.03
C ASP A 186 22.26 -14.48 -16.85
N ALA A 187 22.25 -15.81 -16.95
CA ALA A 187 22.95 -16.64 -15.98
C ALA A 187 24.46 -16.29 -16.02
N LYS A 188 25.00 -15.86 -14.89
CA LYS A 188 26.45 -15.68 -14.74
C LYS A 188 27.14 -17.00 -14.73
#